data_9ea454ee7aa5df937affef74c549e1d7
#
_entry.id   9ea454ee7aa5df937affef74c549e1d7
#
_cell.length_a   1.000
_cell.length_b   1.000
_cell.length_c   1.000
_cell.angle_alpha   90.00
_cell.angle_beta   90.00
_cell.angle_gamma   90.00
#
_symmetry.space_group_name_H-M   'P 1'
#
loop_
_entity.id
_entity.type
_entity.pdbx_description
1 polymer ?
#
loop_
_entity_poly.entity_id
_entity_poly.type
_entity_poly.pdbx_seq_one_letter_code
_entity_poly.pdbx_strand_id
1 'polypeptide(L)'
;MQVHRHRRGLSRVRRALERGRATLGYVGGSITDGRTGCSWPEPVTAWFVEQFPAVRVTVENAAIGATGSDSAVFRAERDLIGRGCDLVFIEYAVNDYGTDPEPRRRSQEGLIRKLLSGEGRDIVLTYTYSQPMYEFMSRGELPPSIRDLEELGEHYGIGSVWMGLHALSEVNAGLMRWEEWLPDGLHPQARGSLSYAQSVIAFLRKELVDSPSQGDIPTGEARPAPLNAHNWEHTALVPFSAVKLEGPWTIRRWLLNPWIDEALCTSAIGAKLRFEFEGRGLALAFDFGKTSSEFRWRLEGGEWTPVVRERPDWRGPQGSFYLSLLADNLPAGRHDVEIEVTHGNRPDCTGTNFHLGLIGVIR
;
A
#
# COMPACT_ATOMS: atom_id res chain seq x y z
N MET A 1 23.75 0.15 9.79
CA MET A 1 22.49 -0.29 9.14
C MET A 1 22.69 -1.68 8.57
N GLN A 2 21.64 -2.50 8.48
CA GLN A 2 21.71 -3.88 7.98
C GLN A 2 20.72 -4.00 6.80
N VAL A 3 21.14 -4.71 5.73
CA VAL A 3 20.27 -4.99 4.59
C VAL A 3 19.16 -5.97 4.95
N HIS A 4 19.48 -7.00 5.72
CA HIS A 4 18.55 -8.04 6.13
C HIS A 4 18.38 -8.08 7.64
N ARG A 5 17.15 -8.17 8.11
CA ARG A 5 16.83 -8.48 9.49
C ARG A 5 15.94 -9.71 9.54
N HIS A 6 16.54 -10.82 9.93
CA HIS A 6 15.84 -12.08 10.13
C HIS A 6 15.21 -12.08 11.53
N ARG A 7 13.93 -12.46 11.64
CA ARG A 7 13.20 -12.50 12.91
C ARG A 7 12.51 -13.86 13.08
N ARG A 8 11.20 -13.91 13.11
CA ARG A 8 10.44 -15.14 13.40
C ARG A 8 10.50 -16.22 12.32
N GLY A 9 10.99 -15.93 11.13
CA GLY A 9 11.02 -16.85 10.00
C GLY A 9 9.71 -16.89 9.21
N LEU A 10 9.67 -17.71 8.15
CA LEU A 10 8.60 -17.79 7.15
C LEU A 10 7.92 -19.16 7.17
N SER A 11 7.27 -19.51 8.28
CA SER A 11 6.72 -20.85 8.51
C SER A 11 5.46 -21.16 7.69
N ARG A 12 4.68 -20.13 7.34
CA ARG A 12 3.42 -20.29 6.61
C ARG A 12 3.68 -20.57 5.14
N VAL A 13 4.50 -19.78 4.49
CA VAL A 13 4.89 -20.04 3.10
C VAL A 13 5.67 -21.34 2.97
N ARG A 14 6.50 -21.71 3.95
CA ARG A 14 7.17 -23.01 3.98
C ARG A 14 6.16 -24.16 3.94
N ARG A 15 5.14 -24.15 4.77
CA ARG A 15 4.05 -25.13 4.72
C ARG A 15 3.26 -25.10 3.40
N ALA A 16 3.10 -23.92 2.80
CA ALA A 16 2.46 -23.80 1.49
C ALA A 16 3.32 -24.47 0.40
N LEU A 17 4.63 -24.27 0.42
CA LEU A 17 5.58 -24.95 -0.48
C LEU A 17 5.54 -26.46 -0.31
N GLU A 18 5.50 -26.98 0.92
CA GLU A 18 5.36 -28.41 1.21
C GLU A 18 4.03 -28.99 0.68
N ARG A 19 2.96 -28.20 0.65
CA ARG A 19 1.67 -28.58 0.03
C ARG A 19 1.65 -28.51 -1.50
N GLY A 20 2.77 -28.15 -2.15
CA GLY A 20 2.91 -28.02 -3.60
C GLY A 20 2.18 -26.81 -4.21
N ARG A 21 1.80 -25.82 -3.42
CA ARG A 21 1.19 -24.57 -3.90
C ARG A 21 1.52 -23.42 -2.98
N ALA A 22 1.81 -22.25 -3.52
CA ALA A 22 2.06 -21.03 -2.76
C ALA A 22 1.51 -19.83 -3.51
N THR A 23 0.89 -18.89 -2.79
CA THR A 23 0.42 -17.61 -3.33
C THR A 23 1.27 -16.49 -2.74
N LEU A 24 1.94 -15.74 -3.62
CA LEU A 24 2.77 -14.59 -3.26
C LEU A 24 1.96 -13.31 -3.46
N GLY A 25 1.87 -12.48 -2.43
CA GLY A 25 1.26 -11.16 -2.48
C GLY A 25 2.31 -10.07 -2.49
N TYR A 26 2.15 -9.07 -3.35
CA TYR A 26 2.95 -7.85 -3.35
C TYR A 26 2.03 -6.66 -3.16
N VAL A 27 2.35 -5.78 -2.22
CA VAL A 27 1.61 -4.55 -2.00
C VAL A 27 2.58 -3.40 -1.81
N GLY A 28 2.36 -2.32 -2.56
CA GLY A 28 3.30 -1.20 -2.60
C GLY A 28 2.85 -0.09 -3.54
N GLY A 29 3.77 0.81 -3.83
CA GLY A 29 3.59 1.91 -4.78
C GLY A 29 4.04 1.57 -6.20
N SER A 30 4.41 2.64 -6.95
CA SER A 30 4.83 2.54 -8.35
C SER A 30 6.09 1.69 -8.57
N ILE A 31 6.95 1.57 -7.57
CA ILE A 31 8.19 0.77 -7.66
C ILE A 31 7.86 -0.73 -7.67
N THR A 32 6.73 -1.13 -7.11
CA THR A 32 6.26 -2.51 -7.00
C THR A 32 5.21 -2.86 -8.06
N ASP A 33 4.41 -1.90 -8.57
CA ASP A 33 3.30 -2.18 -9.51
C ASP A 33 3.75 -2.60 -10.91
N GLY A 34 5.01 -2.38 -11.25
CA GLY A 34 5.63 -2.85 -12.50
C GLY A 34 5.20 -2.13 -13.78
N ARG A 35 4.32 -1.13 -13.71
CA ARG A 35 3.85 -0.39 -14.90
C ARG A 35 4.94 0.43 -15.58
N THR A 36 6.03 0.69 -14.91
CA THR A 36 7.22 1.34 -15.47
C THR A 36 8.07 0.40 -16.35
N GLY A 37 7.70 -0.88 -16.46
CA GLY A 37 8.41 -1.90 -17.23
C GLY A 37 9.59 -2.55 -16.48
N CYS A 38 9.93 -2.08 -15.29
CA CYS A 38 10.99 -2.63 -14.45
C CYS A 38 10.42 -2.91 -13.06
N SER A 39 10.29 -4.18 -12.70
CA SER A 39 9.62 -4.59 -11.47
C SER A 39 10.47 -5.59 -10.71
N TRP A 40 10.79 -5.30 -9.47
CA TRP A 40 11.53 -6.20 -8.59
C TRP A 40 10.75 -7.48 -8.19
N PRO A 41 9.40 -7.51 -8.14
CA PRO A 41 8.64 -8.73 -7.90
C PRO A 41 8.87 -9.82 -8.93
N GLU A 42 9.11 -9.47 -10.21
CA GLU A 42 9.24 -10.45 -11.27
C GLU A 42 10.44 -11.38 -11.11
N PRO A 43 11.70 -10.90 -10.90
CA PRO A 43 12.81 -11.79 -10.63
C PRO A 43 12.68 -12.57 -9.32
N VAL A 44 12.00 -12.02 -8.30
CA VAL A 44 11.70 -12.76 -7.05
C VAL A 44 10.74 -13.91 -7.33
N THR A 45 9.69 -13.67 -8.12
CA THR A 45 8.75 -14.70 -8.55
C THR A 45 9.43 -15.79 -9.37
N ALA A 46 10.28 -15.41 -10.33
CA ALA A 46 11.06 -16.36 -11.13
C ALA A 46 11.94 -17.25 -10.24
N TRP A 47 12.60 -16.66 -9.24
CA TRP A 47 13.38 -17.43 -8.26
C TRP A 47 12.53 -18.47 -7.50
N PHE A 48 11.30 -18.13 -7.08
CA PHE A 48 10.42 -19.11 -6.44
C PHE A 48 10.10 -20.29 -7.36
N VAL A 49 9.81 -20.02 -8.63
CA VAL A 49 9.50 -21.07 -9.62
C VAL A 49 10.72 -21.97 -9.89
N GLU A 50 11.90 -21.38 -10.00
CA GLU A 50 13.15 -22.12 -10.21
C GLU A 50 13.57 -22.90 -8.98
N GLN A 51 13.48 -22.33 -7.81
CA GLN A 51 13.89 -22.95 -6.54
C GLN A 51 12.95 -24.08 -6.11
N PHE A 52 11.66 -23.97 -6.43
CA PHE A 52 10.63 -24.93 -6.02
C PHE A 52 9.83 -25.44 -7.24
N PRO A 53 10.46 -26.20 -8.17
CA PRO A 53 9.85 -26.55 -9.46
C PRO A 53 8.63 -27.47 -9.35
N ALA A 54 8.41 -28.14 -8.22
CA ALA A 54 7.22 -28.95 -7.95
C ALA A 54 6.04 -28.14 -7.36
N VAL A 55 6.23 -26.84 -7.10
CA VAL A 55 5.22 -25.98 -6.48
C VAL A 55 4.52 -25.14 -7.53
N ARG A 56 3.19 -25.13 -7.49
CA ARG A 56 2.40 -24.16 -8.26
C ARG A 56 2.43 -22.81 -7.56
N VAL A 57 3.08 -21.83 -8.16
CA VAL A 57 3.15 -20.46 -7.66
C VAL A 57 2.05 -19.62 -8.30
N THR A 58 1.30 -18.92 -7.48
CA THR A 58 0.34 -17.87 -7.88
C THR A 58 0.83 -16.52 -7.37
N VAL A 59 0.58 -15.47 -8.13
CA VAL A 59 1.02 -14.10 -7.79
C VAL A 59 -0.15 -13.15 -7.78
N GLU A 60 -0.28 -12.38 -6.71
CA GLU A 60 -1.21 -11.27 -6.55
C GLU A 60 -0.41 -9.98 -6.33
N ASN A 61 -0.12 -9.26 -7.42
CA ASN A 61 0.53 -7.95 -7.31
C ASN A 61 -0.54 -6.85 -7.16
N ALA A 62 -0.86 -6.51 -5.92
CA ALA A 62 -1.87 -5.52 -5.54
C ALA A 62 -1.29 -4.10 -5.38
N ALA A 63 -0.10 -3.84 -5.89
CA ALA A 63 0.52 -2.53 -5.84
C ALA A 63 -0.22 -1.51 -6.73
N ILE A 64 -0.32 -0.28 -6.27
CA ILE A 64 -0.91 0.84 -7.01
C ILE A 64 0.02 2.04 -6.89
N GLY A 65 0.48 2.56 -8.03
CA GLY A 65 1.35 3.73 -8.08
C GLY A 65 0.79 4.93 -7.33
N ALA A 66 1.67 5.67 -6.65
CA ALA A 66 1.36 6.86 -5.86
C ALA A 66 0.40 6.64 -4.68
N THR A 67 0.27 5.41 -4.17
CA THR A 67 -0.51 5.10 -2.96
C THR A 67 0.39 4.63 -1.82
N GLY A 68 -0.01 4.93 -0.59
CA GLY A 68 0.65 4.53 0.65
C GLY A 68 -0.06 3.39 1.39
N SER A 69 0.43 3.07 2.58
CA SER A 69 -0.17 2.10 3.49
C SER A 69 -1.60 2.48 3.89
N ASP A 70 -1.91 3.77 3.91
CA ASP A 70 -3.23 4.34 4.15
C ASP A 70 -4.29 3.86 3.15
N SER A 71 -3.92 3.70 1.87
CA SER A 71 -4.79 3.13 0.84
C SER A 71 -4.86 1.61 0.93
N ALA A 72 -3.72 0.97 1.20
CA ALA A 72 -3.62 -0.49 1.22
C ALA A 72 -4.47 -1.13 2.32
N VAL A 73 -4.55 -0.52 3.49
CA VAL A 73 -5.29 -1.07 4.64
C VAL A 73 -6.79 -1.27 4.36
N PHE A 74 -7.39 -0.42 3.51
CA PHE A 74 -8.79 -0.59 3.08
C PHE A 74 -8.98 -1.70 2.04
N ARG A 75 -7.94 -2.02 1.26
CA ARG A 75 -7.99 -2.98 0.17
C ARG A 75 -7.45 -4.37 0.53
N ALA A 76 -6.69 -4.48 1.61
CA ALA A 76 -5.97 -5.71 1.98
C ALA A 76 -6.87 -6.95 2.07
N GLU A 77 -8.11 -6.80 2.56
CA GLU A 77 -9.07 -7.90 2.65
C GLU A 77 -9.39 -8.49 1.27
N ARG A 78 -9.70 -7.63 0.30
CA ARG A 78 -10.05 -8.04 -1.05
C ARG A 78 -8.84 -8.50 -1.86
N ASP A 79 -7.76 -7.73 -1.79
CA ASP A 79 -6.65 -7.86 -2.74
C ASP A 79 -5.60 -8.89 -2.32
N LEU A 80 -5.52 -9.23 -1.04
CA LEU A 80 -4.50 -10.13 -0.48
C LEU A 80 -5.09 -11.26 0.35
N ILE A 81 -5.96 -10.93 1.34
CA ILE A 81 -6.49 -11.91 2.28
C ILE A 81 -7.46 -12.84 1.57
N GLY A 82 -8.45 -12.29 0.90
CA GLY A 82 -9.43 -13.04 0.11
C GLY A 82 -8.83 -13.78 -1.10
N ARG A 83 -7.60 -13.40 -1.51
CA ARG A 83 -6.84 -14.10 -2.55
C ARG A 83 -6.01 -15.26 -2.01
N GLY A 84 -5.98 -15.45 -0.69
CA GLY A 84 -5.28 -16.58 -0.07
C GLY A 84 -3.76 -16.47 -0.15
N CYS A 85 -3.19 -15.26 -0.09
CA CYS A 85 -1.74 -15.08 -0.06
C CYS A 85 -1.11 -15.79 1.13
N ASP A 86 -0.10 -16.60 0.92
CA ASP A 86 0.68 -17.29 1.95
C ASP A 86 1.85 -16.42 2.46
N LEU A 87 2.43 -15.60 1.57
CA LEU A 87 3.50 -14.65 1.84
C LEU A 87 3.15 -13.30 1.22
N VAL A 88 3.26 -12.21 2.00
CA VAL A 88 3.01 -10.85 1.52
C VAL A 88 4.26 -9.97 1.72
N PHE A 89 4.70 -9.33 0.64
CA PHE A 89 5.73 -8.30 0.67
C PHE A 89 5.06 -6.92 0.76
N ILE A 90 5.42 -6.15 1.79
CA ILE A 90 4.90 -4.78 2.00
C ILE A 90 6.01 -3.79 1.63
N GLU A 91 5.75 -2.93 0.63
CA GLU A 91 6.67 -1.89 0.15
C GLU A 91 5.99 -0.52 0.17
N TYR A 92 6.10 0.20 1.26
CA TYR A 92 5.57 1.57 1.40
C TYR A 92 6.59 2.55 1.99
N ALA A 93 7.86 2.17 2.10
CA ALA A 93 8.88 3.02 2.68
C ALA A 93 8.97 4.39 2.01
N VAL A 94 8.86 4.43 0.67
CA VAL A 94 8.93 5.65 -0.13
C VAL A 94 7.60 6.40 -0.14
N ASN A 95 6.49 5.72 -0.37
CA ASN A 95 5.18 6.38 -0.48
C ASN A 95 4.70 6.96 0.86
N ASP A 96 5.08 6.34 1.96
CA ASP A 96 4.79 6.82 3.31
C ASP A 96 5.82 7.86 3.81
N TYR A 97 6.93 8.08 3.08
CA TYR A 97 7.93 9.08 3.45
C TYR A 97 7.37 10.50 3.29
N GLY A 98 7.51 11.30 4.34
CA GLY A 98 7.00 12.68 4.34
C GLY A 98 5.50 12.83 4.59
N THR A 99 4.76 11.74 4.80
CA THR A 99 3.36 11.80 5.24
C THR A 99 3.25 12.10 6.74
N ASP A 100 2.07 12.55 7.19
CA ASP A 100 1.81 12.80 8.61
C ASP A 100 2.10 11.54 9.43
N PRO A 101 2.93 11.64 10.49
CA PRO A 101 3.34 10.49 11.29
C PRO A 101 2.19 9.70 11.93
N GLU A 102 1.15 10.36 12.42
CA GLU A 102 0.07 9.69 13.13
C GLU A 102 -0.78 8.80 12.22
N PRO A 103 -1.39 9.31 11.13
CA PRO A 103 -2.11 8.46 10.19
C PRO A 103 -1.22 7.36 9.58
N ARG A 104 0.06 7.67 9.27
CA ARG A 104 1.03 6.71 8.76
C ARG A 104 1.22 5.53 9.70
N ARG A 105 1.52 5.76 10.98
CA ARG A 105 1.71 4.71 11.98
C ARG A 105 0.44 3.88 12.17
N ARG A 106 -0.72 4.53 12.21
CA ARG A 106 -2.01 3.85 12.32
C ARG A 106 -2.30 2.94 11.13
N SER A 107 -2.05 3.41 9.93
CA SER A 107 -2.28 2.64 8.69
C SER A 107 -1.27 1.50 8.52
N GLN A 108 0.02 1.74 8.78
CA GLN A 108 1.07 0.72 8.71
C GLN A 108 0.80 -0.43 9.68
N GLU A 109 0.54 -0.11 10.94
CA GLU A 109 0.19 -1.12 11.93
C GLU A 109 -1.13 -1.82 11.60
N GLY A 110 -2.15 -1.06 11.21
CA GLY A 110 -3.44 -1.62 10.81
C GLY A 110 -3.32 -2.61 9.66
N LEU A 111 -2.52 -2.31 8.63
CA LEU A 111 -2.25 -3.21 7.51
C LEU A 111 -1.56 -4.51 7.97
N ILE A 112 -0.51 -4.40 8.76
CA ILE A 112 0.22 -5.55 9.32
C ILE A 112 -0.72 -6.42 10.15
N ARG A 113 -1.46 -5.83 11.08
CA ARG A 113 -2.39 -6.55 11.95
C ARG A 113 -3.50 -7.24 11.18
N LYS A 114 -4.05 -6.59 10.17
CA LYS A 114 -5.05 -7.16 9.26
C LYS A 114 -4.49 -8.37 8.51
N LEU A 115 -3.29 -8.28 7.97
CA LEU A 115 -2.62 -9.39 7.29
C LEU A 115 -2.27 -10.54 8.23
N LEU A 116 -1.98 -10.28 9.50
CA LEU A 116 -1.73 -11.31 10.51
C LEU A 116 -3.01 -11.92 11.11
N SER A 117 -4.20 -11.47 10.72
CA SER A 117 -5.47 -11.99 11.24
C SER A 117 -5.82 -13.37 10.66
N GLY A 118 -6.75 -14.06 11.32
CA GLY A 118 -7.22 -15.39 10.92
C GLY A 118 -6.13 -16.46 10.99
N GLU A 119 -6.01 -17.28 9.96
CA GLU A 119 -4.91 -18.26 9.85
C GLU A 119 -3.55 -17.59 9.70
N GLY A 120 -3.55 -16.27 9.45
CA GLY A 120 -2.38 -15.43 9.23
C GLY A 120 -1.64 -15.79 7.94
N ARG A 121 -0.64 -15.02 7.64
CA ARG A 121 0.30 -15.21 6.53
C ARG A 121 1.66 -14.72 6.95
N ASP A 122 2.69 -15.13 6.23
CA ASP A 122 3.99 -14.54 6.45
C ASP A 122 4.06 -13.17 5.79
N ILE A 123 4.79 -12.26 6.41
CA ILE A 123 5.02 -10.91 5.92
C ILE A 123 6.53 -10.68 5.83
N VAL A 124 6.96 -9.99 4.78
CA VAL A 124 8.31 -9.42 4.66
C VAL A 124 8.17 -7.93 4.38
N LEU A 125 8.76 -7.11 5.24
CA LEU A 125 8.85 -5.67 5.01
C LEU A 125 9.99 -5.40 4.03
N THR A 126 9.71 -4.69 2.96
CA THR A 126 10.69 -4.36 1.91
C THR A 126 10.81 -2.85 1.77
N TYR A 127 12.05 -2.33 1.82
CA TYR A 127 12.29 -0.90 1.83
C TYR A 127 13.04 -0.47 0.57
N THR A 128 12.35 0.27 -0.27
CA THR A 128 12.89 0.95 -1.43
C THR A 128 13.59 2.26 -1.02
N TYR A 129 14.05 3.01 -1.98
CA TYR A 129 14.81 4.24 -1.78
C TYR A 129 14.24 5.38 -2.62
N SER A 130 14.28 6.58 -2.05
CA SER A 130 14.15 7.82 -2.78
C SER A 130 15.27 8.79 -2.36
N GLN A 131 15.64 9.70 -3.25
CA GLN A 131 16.77 10.61 -3.03
C GLN A 131 16.71 11.38 -1.70
N PRO A 132 15.57 11.87 -1.21
CA PRO A 132 15.50 12.56 0.10
C PRO A 132 15.88 11.68 1.30
N MET A 133 15.83 10.35 1.18
CA MET A 133 16.23 9.43 2.25
C MET A 133 17.75 9.36 2.45
N TYR A 134 18.53 9.78 1.43
CA TYR A 134 20.00 9.72 1.48
C TYR A 134 20.58 10.49 2.67
N GLU A 135 20.00 11.60 3.03
CA GLU A 135 20.46 12.42 4.14
C GLU A 135 20.47 11.64 5.48
N PHE A 136 19.42 10.88 5.76
CA PHE A 136 19.36 10.00 6.93
C PHE A 136 20.38 8.87 6.81
N MET A 137 20.41 8.19 5.67
CA MET A 137 21.27 7.04 5.44
C MET A 137 22.76 7.39 5.53
N SER A 138 23.17 8.57 5.05
CA SER A 138 24.56 9.06 5.12
C SER A 138 25.03 9.30 6.57
N ARG A 139 24.10 9.58 7.50
CA ARG A 139 24.37 9.72 8.93
C ARG A 139 24.24 8.39 9.70
N GLY A 140 23.94 7.27 9.01
CA GLY A 140 23.68 5.98 9.65
C GLY A 140 22.32 5.89 10.35
N GLU A 141 21.39 6.79 10.03
CA GLU A 141 20.06 6.88 10.61
C GLU A 141 19.01 6.21 9.72
N LEU A 142 17.89 5.79 10.31
CA LEU A 142 16.74 5.27 9.58
C LEU A 142 15.84 6.44 9.13
N PRO A 143 15.45 6.53 7.84
CA PRO A 143 14.37 7.40 7.42
C PRO A 143 13.10 7.15 8.23
N PRO A 144 12.29 8.20 8.52
CA PRO A 144 11.14 8.08 9.45
C PRO A 144 10.17 6.94 9.11
N SER A 145 9.80 6.78 7.84
CA SER A 145 8.88 5.71 7.40
C SER A 145 9.48 4.31 7.60
N ILE A 146 10.79 4.14 7.38
CA ILE A 146 11.49 2.86 7.61
C ILE A 146 11.61 2.60 9.12
N ARG A 147 11.89 3.62 9.92
CA ARG A 147 11.98 3.48 11.38
C ARG A 147 10.65 3.00 11.96
N ASP A 148 9.54 3.59 11.55
CA ASP A 148 8.21 3.19 12.01
C ASP A 148 7.90 1.73 11.61
N LEU A 149 8.23 1.31 10.39
CA LEU A 149 8.07 -0.07 9.93
C LEU A 149 9.01 -1.05 10.65
N GLU A 150 10.24 -0.65 10.99
CA GLU A 150 11.17 -1.49 11.74
C GLU A 150 10.72 -1.70 13.20
N GLU A 151 10.14 -0.67 13.85
CA GLU A 151 9.52 -0.80 15.16
C GLU A 151 8.38 -1.84 15.13
N LEU A 152 7.53 -1.79 14.10
CA LEU A 152 6.49 -2.80 13.89
C LEU A 152 7.09 -4.18 13.57
N GLY A 153 8.13 -4.23 12.74
CA GLY A 153 8.85 -5.47 12.42
C GLY A 153 9.41 -6.16 13.66
N GLU A 154 9.99 -5.39 14.57
CA GLU A 154 10.49 -5.89 15.86
C GLU A 154 9.35 -6.40 16.74
N HIS A 155 8.30 -5.60 16.88
CA HIS A 155 7.16 -5.92 17.76
C HIS A 155 6.39 -7.17 17.32
N TYR A 156 6.18 -7.34 16.01
CA TYR A 156 5.43 -8.48 15.45
C TYR A 156 6.32 -9.65 14.99
N GLY A 157 7.63 -9.54 15.14
CA GLY A 157 8.58 -10.59 14.72
C GLY A 157 8.66 -10.72 13.18
N ILE A 158 8.47 -9.65 12.43
CA ILE A 158 8.44 -9.65 10.96
C ILE A 158 9.81 -9.32 10.40
N GLY A 159 10.37 -10.18 9.53
CA GLY A 159 11.64 -9.95 8.86
C GLY A 159 11.57 -8.79 7.85
N SER A 160 12.72 -8.17 7.61
CA SER A 160 12.79 -7.03 6.68
C SER A 160 14.01 -7.09 5.77
N VAL A 161 13.84 -6.48 4.58
CA VAL A 161 14.86 -6.34 3.55
C VAL A 161 14.98 -4.88 3.14
N TRP A 162 16.12 -4.26 3.38
CA TRP A 162 16.37 -2.91 2.92
C TRP A 162 17.00 -2.91 1.53
N MET A 163 16.15 -3.06 0.51
CA MET A 163 16.52 -3.12 -0.90
C MET A 163 17.30 -1.86 -1.34
N GLY A 164 16.86 -0.68 -0.89
CA GLY A 164 17.53 0.58 -1.20
C GLY A 164 18.93 0.68 -0.60
N LEU A 165 19.18 0.13 0.60
CA LEU A 165 20.50 0.10 1.20
C LEU A 165 21.44 -0.85 0.44
N HIS A 166 20.91 -2.00 -0.01
CA HIS A 166 21.66 -2.94 -0.84
C HIS A 166 22.12 -2.28 -2.14
N ALA A 167 21.18 -1.68 -2.89
CA ALA A 167 21.49 -0.99 -4.15
C ALA A 167 22.48 0.17 -3.95
N LEU A 168 22.32 0.96 -2.88
CA LEU A 168 23.27 2.02 -2.53
C LEU A 168 24.67 1.46 -2.27
N SER A 169 24.77 0.29 -1.63
CA SER A 169 26.07 -0.35 -1.39
C SER A 169 26.74 -0.79 -2.69
N GLU A 170 25.98 -1.26 -3.69
CA GLU A 170 26.51 -1.57 -5.03
C GLU A 170 27.00 -0.30 -5.75
N VAL A 171 26.28 0.83 -5.64
CA VAL A 171 26.73 2.10 -6.21
C VAL A 171 28.04 2.56 -5.55
N ASN A 172 28.09 2.52 -4.22
CA ASN A 172 29.29 2.91 -3.46
C ASN A 172 30.52 2.01 -3.76
N ALA A 173 30.27 0.75 -4.09
CA ALA A 173 31.31 -0.20 -4.52
C ALA A 173 31.68 -0.09 -6.02
N GLY A 174 31.05 0.79 -6.77
CA GLY A 174 31.27 0.96 -8.21
C GLY A 174 30.70 -0.19 -9.08
N LEU A 175 29.80 -1.00 -8.54
CA LEU A 175 29.17 -2.14 -9.23
C LEU A 175 27.91 -1.73 -10.01
N MET A 176 27.38 -0.56 -9.73
CA MET A 176 26.23 0.03 -10.40
C MET A 176 26.36 1.56 -10.39
N ARG A 177 25.92 2.24 -11.43
CA ARG A 177 25.86 3.69 -11.48
C ARG A 177 24.48 4.19 -11.05
N TRP A 178 24.40 5.45 -10.60
CA TRP A 178 23.13 6.07 -10.24
C TRP A 178 22.10 6.07 -11.38
N GLU A 179 22.56 6.36 -12.60
CA GLU A 179 21.71 6.39 -13.80
C GLU A 179 21.16 5.02 -14.18
N GLU A 180 21.86 3.94 -13.79
CA GLU A 180 21.41 2.56 -13.98
C GLU A 180 20.44 2.13 -12.88
N TRP A 181 20.52 2.79 -11.74
CA TRP A 181 19.61 2.54 -10.61
C TRP A 181 18.39 3.44 -10.67
N LEU A 182 18.53 4.75 -10.41
CA LEU A 182 17.44 5.71 -10.20
C LEU A 182 17.69 7.01 -11.00
N PRO A 183 17.47 7.01 -12.33
CA PRO A 183 17.75 8.19 -13.16
C PRO A 183 16.90 9.42 -12.78
N ASP A 184 15.70 9.21 -12.23
CA ASP A 184 14.81 10.27 -11.70
C ASP A 184 14.90 10.44 -10.17
N GLY A 185 15.81 9.71 -9.52
CA GLY A 185 15.97 9.72 -8.05
C GLY A 185 14.92 8.92 -7.28
N LEU A 186 14.02 8.18 -7.97
CA LEU A 186 12.89 7.47 -7.37
C LEU A 186 12.62 6.09 -7.98
N HIS A 187 12.46 6.00 -9.30
CA HIS A 187 12.05 4.77 -9.98
C HIS A 187 13.24 3.99 -10.53
N PRO A 188 13.44 2.74 -10.10
CA PRO A 188 14.56 1.95 -10.57
C PRO A 188 14.40 1.56 -12.04
N GLN A 189 15.52 1.58 -12.76
CA GLN A 189 15.64 0.95 -14.06
C GLN A 189 15.86 -0.57 -13.89
N ALA A 190 15.98 -1.30 -14.99
CA ALA A 190 16.13 -2.77 -14.98
C ALA A 190 17.26 -3.25 -14.06
N ARG A 191 18.45 -2.61 -14.09
CA ARG A 191 19.58 -2.97 -13.22
C ARG A 191 19.26 -2.71 -11.74
N GLY A 192 18.61 -1.58 -11.42
CA GLY A 192 18.21 -1.24 -10.05
C GLY A 192 17.12 -2.18 -9.52
N SER A 193 16.12 -2.52 -10.34
CA SER A 193 15.09 -3.50 -10.00
C SER A 193 15.66 -4.89 -9.74
N LEU A 194 16.65 -5.31 -10.56
CA LEU A 194 17.37 -6.56 -10.32
C LEU A 194 18.15 -6.54 -9.01
N SER A 195 18.82 -5.43 -8.69
CA SER A 195 19.51 -5.26 -7.40
C SER A 195 18.54 -5.41 -6.21
N TYR A 196 17.37 -4.79 -6.29
CA TYR A 196 16.30 -4.94 -5.30
C TYR A 196 15.88 -6.41 -5.15
N ALA A 197 15.60 -7.08 -6.27
CA ALA A 197 15.20 -8.49 -6.26
C ALA A 197 16.30 -9.40 -5.69
N GLN A 198 17.57 -9.15 -6.02
CA GLN A 198 18.69 -9.94 -5.51
C GLN A 198 18.80 -9.87 -3.98
N SER A 199 18.58 -8.69 -3.39
CA SER A 199 18.55 -8.56 -1.94
C SER A 199 17.41 -9.34 -1.29
N VAL A 200 16.22 -9.33 -1.89
CA VAL A 200 15.06 -10.12 -1.42
C VAL A 200 15.32 -11.61 -1.59
N ILE A 201 15.87 -12.06 -2.72
CA ILE A 201 16.22 -13.45 -2.98
C ILE A 201 17.26 -13.96 -1.96
N ALA A 202 18.25 -13.15 -1.64
CA ALA A 202 19.26 -13.52 -0.64
C ALA A 202 18.63 -13.73 0.76
N PHE A 203 17.68 -12.86 1.15
CA PHE A 203 16.90 -13.03 2.37
C PHE A 203 16.08 -14.31 2.35
N LEU A 204 15.31 -14.53 1.28
CA LEU A 204 14.44 -15.70 1.12
C LEU A 204 15.22 -17.02 1.07
N ARG A 205 16.39 -17.03 0.41
CA ARG A 205 17.27 -18.21 0.38
C ARG A 205 17.65 -18.61 1.81
N LYS A 206 18.08 -17.67 2.63
CA LYS A 206 18.42 -17.94 4.00
C LYS A 206 17.22 -18.46 4.81
N GLU A 207 16.03 -17.86 4.62
CA GLU A 207 14.81 -18.25 5.35
C GLU A 207 14.23 -19.59 4.89
N LEU A 208 14.25 -19.90 3.60
CA LEU A 208 13.51 -21.04 3.03
C LEU A 208 14.41 -22.23 2.62
N VAL A 209 15.69 -21.99 2.33
CA VAL A 209 16.60 -23.02 1.79
C VAL A 209 17.69 -23.38 2.80
N ASP A 210 18.43 -22.37 3.28
CA ASP A 210 19.64 -22.59 4.10
C ASP A 210 19.33 -22.86 5.58
N SER A 211 18.21 -22.33 6.07
CA SER A 211 17.82 -22.55 7.47
C SER A 211 17.06 -23.88 7.59
N PRO A 212 17.48 -24.79 8.48
CA PRO A 212 16.70 -25.96 8.80
C PRO A 212 15.32 -25.49 9.31
N SER A 213 14.28 -26.29 9.01
CA SER A 213 12.93 -26.07 9.52
C SER A 213 13.02 -25.77 11.03
N GLN A 214 12.92 -24.52 11.40
CA GLN A 214 12.69 -24.18 12.81
C GLN A 214 11.33 -24.78 13.11
N GLY A 215 11.29 -25.66 14.13
CA GLY A 215 10.12 -26.40 14.49
C GLY A 215 8.86 -25.53 14.52
N ASP A 216 7.72 -26.14 14.27
CA ASP A 216 6.43 -25.47 14.18
C ASP A 216 6.32 -24.31 15.17
N ILE A 217 6.14 -23.12 14.63
CA ILE A 217 5.68 -22.00 15.46
C ILE A 217 4.37 -22.50 16.09
N PRO A 218 4.24 -22.49 17.42
CA PRO A 218 3.03 -22.95 18.06
C PRO A 218 1.81 -22.30 17.41
N THR A 219 0.97 -23.11 16.78
CA THR A 219 -0.34 -22.65 16.30
C THR A 219 -1.12 -22.26 17.55
N GLY A 220 -1.23 -20.97 17.82
CA GLY A 220 -1.96 -20.47 18.97
C GLY A 220 -1.26 -19.40 19.81
N GLU A 221 -0.04 -18.97 19.48
CA GLU A 221 0.49 -17.77 20.12
C GLU A 221 -0.40 -16.58 19.81
N ALA A 222 -0.90 -15.96 20.89
CA ALA A 222 -1.69 -14.74 20.77
C ALA A 222 -0.86 -13.65 20.08
N ARG A 223 -1.42 -13.05 19.05
CA ARG A 223 -0.80 -11.89 18.40
C ARG A 223 -0.52 -10.80 19.46
N PRO A 224 0.63 -10.13 19.43
CA PRO A 224 0.94 -9.04 20.36
C PRO A 224 -0.16 -7.96 20.38
N ALA A 225 -0.32 -7.32 21.54
CA ALA A 225 -1.19 -6.14 21.64
C ALA A 225 -0.74 -5.06 20.63
N PRO A 226 -1.63 -4.21 20.14
CA PRO A 226 -1.22 -3.15 19.23
C PRO A 226 -0.30 -2.13 19.93
N LEU A 227 0.66 -1.58 19.19
CA LEU A 227 1.47 -0.45 19.65
C LEU A 227 0.62 0.84 19.66
N ASN A 228 -0.26 0.99 18.67
CA ASN A 228 -1.20 2.10 18.61
C ASN A 228 -2.64 1.59 18.78
N ALA A 229 -3.31 1.99 19.86
CA ALA A 229 -4.70 1.62 20.14
C ALA A 229 -5.67 2.12 19.05
N HIS A 230 -5.29 3.14 18.30
CA HIS A 230 -6.06 3.70 17.19
C HIS A 230 -5.58 3.25 15.82
N ASN A 231 -4.85 2.12 15.72
CA ASN A 231 -4.48 1.57 14.43
C ASN A 231 -5.71 1.24 13.56
N TRP A 232 -5.51 1.13 12.25
CA TRP A 232 -6.60 0.92 11.30
C TRP A 232 -6.84 -0.56 10.95
N GLU A 233 -6.64 -1.47 11.88
CA GLU A 233 -6.94 -2.89 11.65
C GLU A 233 -8.41 -3.12 11.27
N HIS A 234 -9.31 -2.39 11.93
CA HIS A 234 -10.75 -2.52 11.72
C HIS A 234 -11.26 -1.49 10.72
N THR A 235 -10.93 -1.70 9.43
CA THR A 235 -11.48 -0.91 8.33
C THR A 235 -12.55 -1.68 7.57
N ALA A 236 -13.48 -0.94 6.98
CA ALA A 236 -14.55 -1.48 6.14
C ALA A 236 -14.76 -0.59 4.91
N LEU A 237 -15.42 -1.12 3.89
CA LEU A 237 -15.85 -0.37 2.72
C LEU A 237 -17.37 -0.16 2.76
N VAL A 238 -17.81 1.04 2.42
CA VAL A 238 -19.23 1.29 2.14
C VAL A 238 -19.49 0.94 0.68
N PRO A 239 -20.34 -0.05 0.39
CA PRO A 239 -20.64 -0.40 -1.00
C PRO A 239 -21.47 0.71 -1.66
N PHE A 240 -21.28 0.93 -2.96
CA PHE A 240 -22.03 1.97 -3.69
C PHE A 240 -23.53 1.75 -3.69
N SER A 241 -23.99 0.51 -3.51
CA SER A 241 -25.41 0.17 -3.33
C SER A 241 -26.05 0.73 -2.05
N ALA A 242 -25.24 1.08 -1.05
CA ALA A 242 -25.70 1.70 0.19
C ALA A 242 -25.68 3.25 0.15
N VAL A 243 -25.24 3.83 -0.98
CA VAL A 243 -25.11 5.29 -1.13
C VAL A 243 -26.39 5.85 -1.80
N LYS A 244 -26.97 6.88 -1.20
CA LYS A 244 -28.06 7.66 -1.81
C LYS A 244 -27.47 8.70 -2.74
N LEU A 245 -27.96 8.76 -3.98
CA LEU A 245 -27.43 9.60 -5.05
C LEU A 245 -28.43 10.67 -5.45
N GLU A 246 -27.96 11.90 -5.66
CA GLU A 246 -28.72 13.02 -6.21
C GLU A 246 -27.93 13.57 -7.40
N GLY A 247 -28.58 13.64 -8.58
CA GLY A 247 -27.96 14.04 -9.83
C GLY A 247 -27.58 12.86 -10.74
N PRO A 248 -26.85 13.11 -11.84
CA PRO A 248 -26.54 12.09 -12.85
C PRO A 248 -25.32 11.27 -12.48
N TRP A 249 -25.50 10.25 -11.70
CA TRP A 249 -24.46 9.30 -11.32
C TRP A 249 -24.53 8.03 -12.14
N THR A 250 -23.36 7.42 -12.41
CA THR A 250 -23.24 6.10 -13.03
C THR A 250 -22.19 5.27 -12.29
N ILE A 251 -22.42 3.96 -12.20
CA ILE A 251 -21.38 3.02 -11.79
C ILE A 251 -20.78 2.42 -13.05
N ARG A 252 -19.47 2.43 -13.18
CA ARG A 252 -18.76 1.85 -14.32
C ARG A 252 -17.51 1.13 -13.89
N ARG A 253 -17.08 0.16 -14.70
CA ARG A 253 -15.78 -0.46 -14.54
C ARG A 253 -14.69 0.58 -14.77
N TRP A 254 -13.69 0.62 -13.88
CA TRP A 254 -12.55 1.50 -14.03
C TRP A 254 -11.34 0.75 -14.61
N LEU A 255 -11.05 1.05 -15.87
CA LEU A 255 -10.02 0.34 -16.62
C LEU A 255 -8.59 0.85 -16.39
N LEU A 256 -8.42 2.05 -15.85
CA LEU A 256 -7.11 2.66 -15.60
C LEU A 256 -6.38 2.04 -14.41
N ASN A 257 -7.13 1.40 -13.52
CA ASN A 257 -6.57 0.78 -12.35
C ASN A 257 -7.15 -0.63 -12.17
N PRO A 258 -6.37 -1.68 -12.47
CA PRO A 258 -6.88 -3.06 -12.48
C PRO A 258 -7.41 -3.54 -11.13
N TRP A 259 -7.00 -2.89 -10.02
CA TRP A 259 -7.43 -3.24 -8.66
C TRP A 259 -8.69 -2.50 -8.20
N ILE A 260 -9.24 -1.64 -9.03
CA ILE A 260 -10.51 -0.95 -8.78
C ILE A 260 -11.53 -1.51 -9.75
N ASP A 261 -12.40 -2.40 -9.26
CA ASP A 261 -13.36 -3.13 -10.09
C ASP A 261 -14.41 -2.20 -10.67
N GLU A 262 -14.88 -1.22 -9.88
CA GLU A 262 -15.90 -0.26 -10.26
C GLU A 262 -15.63 1.12 -9.65
N ALA A 263 -16.16 2.15 -10.29
CA ALA A 263 -16.16 3.50 -9.78
C ALA A 263 -17.53 4.13 -9.91
N LEU A 264 -17.93 4.91 -8.91
CA LEU A 264 -19.11 5.76 -8.95
C LEU A 264 -18.72 7.09 -9.59
N CYS A 265 -19.31 7.41 -10.74
CA CYS A 265 -18.84 8.48 -11.61
C CYS A 265 -19.92 9.51 -11.91
N THR A 266 -19.49 10.78 -11.96
CA THR A 266 -20.25 11.89 -12.49
C THR A 266 -19.32 12.94 -13.07
N SER A 267 -19.85 13.84 -13.92
CA SER A 267 -19.18 15.08 -14.32
C SER A 267 -20.04 16.31 -14.03
N ALA A 268 -21.12 16.12 -13.28
CA ALA A 268 -22.08 17.18 -12.97
C ALA A 268 -21.70 17.90 -11.66
N ILE A 269 -21.37 19.18 -11.76
CA ILE A 269 -21.19 20.04 -10.59
C ILE A 269 -22.52 20.15 -9.84
N GLY A 270 -22.46 20.06 -8.50
CA GLY A 270 -23.63 20.04 -7.62
C GLY A 270 -24.27 18.66 -7.45
N ALA A 271 -23.77 17.63 -8.14
CA ALA A 271 -24.19 16.27 -7.85
C ALA A 271 -23.77 15.86 -6.43
N LYS A 272 -24.65 15.15 -5.73
CA LYS A 272 -24.45 14.80 -4.33
C LYS A 272 -24.55 13.30 -4.11
N LEU A 273 -23.88 12.84 -3.06
CA LEU A 273 -24.05 11.52 -2.51
C LEU A 273 -24.15 11.61 -0.97
N ARG A 274 -24.94 10.71 -0.39
CA ARG A 274 -25.14 10.62 1.06
C ARG A 274 -25.11 9.17 1.50
N PHE A 275 -24.46 8.92 2.62
CA PHE A 275 -24.43 7.60 3.26
C PHE A 275 -24.22 7.73 4.75
N GLU A 276 -24.52 6.67 5.47
CA GLU A 276 -24.25 6.54 6.90
C GLU A 276 -23.14 5.52 7.12
N PHE A 277 -22.32 5.72 8.13
CA PHE A 277 -21.35 4.74 8.57
C PHE A 277 -21.24 4.67 10.08
N GLU A 278 -20.77 3.56 10.59
CA GLU A 278 -20.42 3.37 11.99
C GLU A 278 -18.91 3.25 12.13
N GLY A 279 -18.30 4.12 12.93
CA GLY A 279 -16.85 4.17 13.07
C GLY A 279 -16.36 5.49 13.65
N ARG A 280 -15.05 5.72 13.53
CA ARG A 280 -14.36 6.94 14.00
C ARG A 280 -13.62 7.67 12.90
N GLY A 281 -13.61 7.12 11.68
CA GLY A 281 -12.90 7.75 10.57
C GLY A 281 -13.47 7.42 9.21
N LEU A 282 -13.19 8.30 8.26
CA LEU A 282 -13.68 8.27 6.89
C LEU A 282 -12.58 8.63 5.92
N ALA A 283 -12.43 7.83 4.88
CA ALA A 283 -11.55 8.10 3.76
C ALA A 283 -12.28 7.90 2.43
N LEU A 284 -11.94 8.70 1.44
CA LEU A 284 -12.40 8.52 0.06
C LEU A 284 -11.19 8.28 -0.84
N ALA A 285 -11.28 7.30 -1.72
CA ALA A 285 -10.28 7.12 -2.75
C ALA A 285 -10.89 7.28 -4.14
N PHE A 286 -10.28 8.09 -4.95
CA PHE A 286 -10.82 8.53 -6.23
C PHE A 286 -9.70 8.80 -7.25
N ASP A 287 -10.08 8.84 -8.51
CA ASP A 287 -9.20 9.29 -9.58
C ASP A 287 -9.07 10.82 -9.54
N PHE A 288 -7.83 11.30 -9.49
CA PHE A 288 -7.57 12.72 -9.38
C PHE A 288 -6.44 13.16 -10.31
N GLY A 289 -6.76 14.09 -11.21
CA GLY A 289 -5.86 14.66 -12.20
C GLY A 289 -6.36 16.00 -12.72
N LYS A 290 -5.80 16.46 -13.84
CA LYS A 290 -6.13 17.77 -14.44
C LYS A 290 -7.59 17.89 -14.87
N THR A 291 -8.26 16.78 -15.20
CA THR A 291 -9.68 16.77 -15.62
C THR A 291 -10.64 16.50 -14.45
N SER A 292 -10.14 16.32 -13.24
CA SER A 292 -10.96 15.94 -12.10
C SER A 292 -11.53 17.17 -11.39
N SER A 293 -12.81 17.07 -11.01
CA SER A 293 -13.47 18.03 -10.12
C SER A 293 -12.89 17.93 -8.70
N GLU A 294 -13.21 18.91 -7.91
CA GLU A 294 -13.04 18.89 -6.45
C GLU A 294 -14.39 18.52 -5.80
N PHE A 295 -14.42 18.43 -4.49
CA PHE A 295 -15.64 18.17 -3.74
C PHE A 295 -15.61 18.87 -2.39
N ARG A 296 -16.78 18.96 -1.77
CA ARG A 296 -16.93 19.35 -0.37
C ARG A 296 -17.73 18.28 0.36
N TRP A 297 -17.50 18.17 1.63
CA TRP A 297 -18.19 17.19 2.46
C TRP A 297 -18.65 17.81 3.77
N ARG A 298 -19.62 17.19 4.43
CA ARG A 298 -20.08 17.56 5.76
C ARG A 298 -20.59 16.34 6.52
N LEU A 299 -20.57 16.45 7.85
CA LEU A 299 -21.14 15.49 8.78
C LEU A 299 -22.40 16.08 9.41
N GLU A 300 -23.41 15.23 9.68
CA GLU A 300 -24.60 15.56 10.48
C GLU A 300 -25.33 16.84 10.01
N GLY A 301 -25.26 17.14 8.70
CA GLY A 301 -25.84 18.37 8.16
C GLY A 301 -25.13 19.67 8.58
N GLY A 302 -23.94 19.57 9.18
CA GLY A 302 -23.11 20.71 9.59
C GLY A 302 -22.55 21.53 8.45
N GLU A 303 -21.48 22.28 8.74
CA GLU A 303 -20.82 23.13 7.74
C GLU A 303 -20.06 22.32 6.69
N TRP A 304 -20.01 22.87 5.47
CA TRP A 304 -19.28 22.28 4.37
C TRP A 304 -17.78 22.50 4.49
N THR A 305 -17.02 21.41 4.42
CA THR A 305 -15.56 21.42 4.36
C THR A 305 -15.11 21.15 2.92
N PRO A 306 -14.46 22.09 2.24
CA PRO A 306 -13.95 21.89 0.90
C PRO A 306 -12.71 20.99 0.91
N VAL A 307 -12.58 20.12 -0.10
CA VAL A 307 -11.39 19.33 -0.36
C VAL A 307 -10.75 19.81 -1.66
N VAL A 308 -9.68 20.58 -1.48
CA VAL A 308 -8.90 21.19 -2.58
C VAL A 308 -7.56 20.46 -2.68
N ARG A 309 -7.10 20.19 -3.92
CA ARG A 309 -5.89 19.40 -4.15
C ARG A 309 -4.98 19.99 -5.20
N GLU A 310 -3.69 19.76 -4.99
CA GLU A 310 -2.66 20.05 -6.01
C GLU A 310 -2.77 19.03 -7.16
N ARG A 311 -2.57 19.54 -8.38
CA ARG A 311 -2.54 18.76 -9.63
C ARG A 311 -1.14 18.79 -10.23
N PRO A 312 -0.17 18.05 -9.67
CA PRO A 312 1.20 18.11 -10.14
C PRO A 312 1.30 17.61 -11.59
N ASP A 313 2.26 18.17 -12.35
CA ASP A 313 2.42 17.88 -13.78
C ASP A 313 2.72 16.42 -14.11
N TRP A 314 3.34 15.69 -13.18
CA TRP A 314 3.60 14.26 -13.35
C TRP A 314 2.32 13.42 -13.39
N ARG A 315 1.21 13.93 -12.86
CA ARG A 315 -0.10 13.31 -13.05
C ARG A 315 -0.61 13.64 -14.44
N GLY A 316 -0.65 12.63 -15.31
CA GLY A 316 -1.20 12.80 -16.65
C GLY A 316 -2.66 13.31 -16.64
N PRO A 317 -3.21 13.62 -17.80
CA PRO A 317 -4.61 14.10 -17.92
C PRO A 317 -5.61 13.08 -17.36
N GLN A 318 -5.25 11.81 -17.35
CA GLN A 318 -6.11 10.71 -16.84
C GLN A 318 -6.08 10.56 -15.32
N GLY A 319 -5.21 11.30 -14.62
CA GLY A 319 -5.13 11.24 -13.16
C GLY A 319 -4.41 10.02 -12.61
N SER A 320 -4.57 9.82 -11.31
CA SER A 320 -4.08 8.67 -10.56
C SER A 320 -5.02 8.38 -9.37
N PHE A 321 -5.04 7.13 -8.93
CA PHE A 321 -5.78 6.77 -7.72
C PHE A 321 -5.20 7.51 -6.51
N TYR A 322 -6.04 8.15 -5.74
CA TYR A 322 -5.67 9.00 -4.62
C TYR A 322 -6.63 8.78 -3.45
N LEU A 323 -6.06 8.54 -2.25
CA LEU A 323 -6.84 8.49 -1.01
C LEU A 323 -6.85 9.87 -0.34
N SER A 324 -8.02 10.29 0.11
CA SER A 324 -8.24 11.41 1.01
C SER A 324 -8.73 10.90 2.34
N LEU A 325 -7.93 11.04 3.38
CA LEU A 325 -8.40 10.90 4.75
C LEU A 325 -9.21 12.15 5.11
N LEU A 326 -10.50 11.99 5.31
CA LEU A 326 -11.38 13.10 5.69
C LEU A 326 -11.42 13.29 7.20
N ALA A 327 -11.45 12.19 7.95
CA ALA A 327 -11.40 12.17 9.41
C ALA A 327 -10.87 10.82 9.91
N ASP A 328 -10.20 10.79 11.08
CA ASP A 328 -9.79 9.55 11.75
C ASP A 328 -9.91 9.61 13.30
N ASN A 329 -10.47 10.70 13.83
CA ASN A 329 -10.63 10.94 15.26
C ASN A 329 -12.07 11.39 15.63
N LEU A 330 -13.06 10.96 14.87
CA LEU A 330 -14.46 11.20 15.24
C LEU A 330 -14.81 10.39 16.50
N PRO A 331 -15.79 10.83 17.27
CA PRO A 331 -16.40 9.99 18.31
C PRO A 331 -16.85 8.66 17.69
N ALA A 332 -16.56 7.55 18.34
CA ALA A 332 -17.02 6.26 17.86
C ALA A 332 -18.56 6.22 17.83
N GLY A 333 -19.16 5.91 16.70
CA GLY A 333 -20.60 5.90 16.54
C GLY A 333 -21.07 5.97 15.10
N ARG A 334 -22.37 6.24 14.94
CA ARG A 334 -23.01 6.40 13.63
C ARG A 334 -22.89 7.84 13.16
N HIS A 335 -22.51 8.01 11.92
CA HIS A 335 -22.32 9.31 11.27
C HIS A 335 -23.09 9.37 9.95
N ASP A 336 -23.75 10.51 9.69
CA ASP A 336 -24.35 10.84 8.39
C ASP A 336 -23.40 11.74 7.61
N VAL A 337 -23.07 11.34 6.39
CA VAL A 337 -22.13 12.04 5.51
C VAL A 337 -22.84 12.50 4.25
N GLU A 338 -22.62 13.74 3.89
CA GLU A 338 -23.00 14.29 2.59
C GLU A 338 -21.77 14.81 1.86
N ILE A 339 -21.66 14.46 0.58
CA ILE A 339 -20.59 14.91 -0.33
C ILE A 339 -21.24 15.59 -1.53
N GLU A 340 -20.70 16.73 -1.94
CA GLU A 340 -21.13 17.46 -3.14
C GLU A 340 -19.93 17.72 -4.03
N VAL A 341 -20.09 17.39 -5.31
CA VAL A 341 -19.09 17.65 -6.35
C VAL A 341 -19.04 19.14 -6.67
N THR A 342 -17.84 19.72 -6.60
CA THR A 342 -17.61 21.14 -6.85
C THR A 342 -16.60 21.33 -7.96
N HIS A 343 -16.67 22.49 -8.64
CA HIS A 343 -15.67 22.84 -9.64
C HIS A 343 -14.39 23.30 -8.96
N GLY A 344 -13.25 22.73 -9.36
CA GLY A 344 -11.95 23.24 -8.95
C GLY A 344 -11.63 24.50 -9.76
N ASN A 345 -11.89 25.67 -9.21
CA ASN A 345 -11.61 26.97 -9.84
C ASN A 345 -10.11 27.31 -9.84
N ARG A 346 -9.30 26.41 -10.36
CA ARG A 346 -7.85 26.57 -10.41
C ARG A 346 -7.38 26.55 -11.86
N PRO A 347 -6.30 27.28 -12.23
CA PRO A 347 -5.81 27.31 -13.60
C PRO A 347 -5.43 25.94 -14.17
N ASP A 348 -5.03 25.02 -13.29
CA ASP A 348 -4.63 23.65 -13.62
C ASP A 348 -5.81 22.66 -13.72
N CYS A 349 -7.04 23.09 -13.43
CA CYS A 349 -8.25 22.27 -13.56
C CYS A 349 -8.89 22.46 -14.93
N THR A 350 -8.91 21.42 -15.77
CA THR A 350 -9.45 21.45 -17.12
C THR A 350 -10.72 20.63 -17.33
N GLY A 351 -11.30 20.09 -16.25
CA GLY A 351 -12.48 19.23 -16.33
C GLY A 351 -13.29 19.17 -15.04
N THR A 352 -14.32 18.36 -15.07
CA THR A 352 -15.30 18.22 -13.97
C THR A 352 -15.55 16.75 -13.59
N ASN A 353 -14.69 15.84 -14.02
CA ASN A 353 -14.87 14.42 -13.74
C ASN A 353 -14.68 14.10 -12.27
N PHE A 354 -15.58 13.32 -11.69
CA PHE A 354 -15.44 12.74 -10.36
C PHE A 354 -15.64 11.23 -10.45
N HIS A 355 -14.58 10.49 -10.18
CA HIS A 355 -14.54 9.02 -10.24
C HIS A 355 -14.17 8.47 -8.87
N LEU A 356 -15.17 8.13 -8.08
CA LEU A 356 -14.99 7.59 -6.73
C LEU A 356 -14.87 6.07 -6.82
N GLY A 357 -13.71 5.54 -6.42
CA GLY A 357 -13.42 4.10 -6.46
C GLY A 357 -13.56 3.40 -5.10
N LEU A 358 -13.61 4.16 -3.98
CA LEU A 358 -13.67 3.57 -2.66
C LEU A 358 -14.20 4.58 -1.63
N ILE A 359 -15.06 4.10 -0.74
CA ILE A 359 -15.47 4.78 0.49
C ILE A 359 -15.00 3.90 1.64
N GLY A 360 -13.97 4.34 2.36
CA GLY A 360 -13.34 3.62 3.45
C GLY A 360 -13.78 4.14 4.80
N VAL A 361 -14.07 3.25 5.74
CA VAL A 361 -14.46 3.55 7.12
C VAL A 361 -13.45 2.94 8.08
N ILE A 362 -13.03 3.70 9.08
CA ILE A 362 -12.22 3.25 10.21
C ILE A 362 -13.16 3.07 11.41
N ARG A 363 -13.21 1.85 11.92
CA ARG A 363 -14.08 1.48 13.05
C ARG A 363 -13.39 1.59 14.40
#